data_8d58d0154ec2c6f9728b86d0d4a4a06a
#
_entry.id   8d58d0154ec2c6f9728b86d0d4a4a06a
#
_cell.length_a   1.000
_cell.length_b   1.000
_cell.length_c   1.000
_cell.angle_alpha   90.00
_cell.angle_beta   90.00
_cell.angle_gamma   90.00
#
_symmetry.space_group_name_H-M   'P 1'
#
loop_
_entity.id
_entity.type
_entity.pdbx_description
1 polymer ?
#
loop_
_entity_poly.entity_id
_entity_poly.type
_entity_poly.pdbx_seq_one_letter_code
_entity_poly.pdbx_strand_id
1 'polypeptide(L)'
;MYRAVIFDFDGTIIDTEKHLFEIINKHLNHYGLEEVSLDFYRQSIGGLASDLHQYLEVQLGSERKEAIYQEHNETSIHLPIVTHMKQLMDYCKVSHIPMAIATSSFRNDIKPTFDQLGLDTYIDVVVGREDVEEIKPSPELYLTAVQRLNYNPVNCLAIEDSVNGATAAVNAGLDVIVNTNDMTEKQDFSNIAYVGKDLSGTAIIEKYFEKSRG
;
A
#
# COMPACT_ATOMS: atom_id res chain seq x y z
N MET A 1 11.55 -0.65 -20.39
CA MET A 1 12.31 -0.40 -19.15
C MET A 1 11.68 0.81 -18.48
N TYR A 2 11.21 0.66 -17.26
CA TYR A 2 10.56 1.74 -16.53
C TYR A 2 11.59 2.76 -16.02
N ARG A 3 11.13 3.97 -15.79
CA ARG A 3 11.97 5.11 -15.41
C ARG A 3 11.62 5.66 -14.02
N ALA A 4 10.54 5.23 -13.43
CA ALA A 4 10.12 5.52 -12.07
C ALA A 4 9.32 4.37 -11.49
N VAL A 5 9.30 4.23 -10.16
CA VAL A 5 8.48 3.25 -9.43
C VAL A 5 7.58 3.99 -8.47
N ILE A 6 6.30 3.59 -8.44
CA ILE A 6 5.31 4.14 -7.52
C ILE A 6 4.79 3.00 -6.66
N PHE A 7 5.05 3.07 -5.38
CA PHE A 7 4.63 2.07 -4.41
C PHE A 7 3.31 2.48 -3.76
N ASP A 8 2.43 1.53 -3.53
CA ASP A 8 1.52 1.63 -2.42
C ASP A 8 2.28 1.52 -1.09
N PHE A 9 1.66 1.91 0.02
CA PHE A 9 2.31 1.90 1.34
C PHE A 9 1.82 0.74 2.20
N ASP A 10 0.50 0.70 2.49
CA ASP A 10 -0.12 -0.22 3.44
C ASP A 10 -0.34 -1.61 2.83
N GLY A 11 0.32 -2.63 3.36
CA GLY A 11 0.31 -3.98 2.78
C GLY A 11 1.37 -4.20 1.69
N THR A 12 1.99 -3.13 1.17
CA THR A 12 3.01 -3.20 0.11
C THR A 12 4.42 -2.91 0.65
N ILE A 13 4.70 -1.68 1.11
CA ILE A 13 6.02 -1.36 1.71
C ILE A 13 6.13 -1.99 3.09
N ILE A 14 5.07 -1.94 3.88
CA ILE A 14 4.98 -2.54 5.22
C ILE A 14 3.66 -3.30 5.35
N ASP A 15 3.66 -4.40 6.14
CA ASP A 15 2.47 -5.26 6.35
C ASP A 15 1.60 -4.69 7.50
N THR A 16 1.01 -3.52 7.24
CA THR A 16 0.14 -2.81 8.20
C THR A 16 -1.25 -3.42 8.28
N GLU A 17 -1.74 -4.06 7.23
CA GLU A 17 -3.09 -4.60 7.17
C GLU A 17 -3.29 -5.75 8.17
N LYS A 18 -2.36 -6.69 8.21
CA LYS A 18 -2.38 -7.78 9.19
C LYS A 18 -2.27 -7.24 10.61
N HIS A 19 -1.39 -6.28 10.82
CA HIS A 19 -1.19 -5.65 12.12
C HIS A 19 -2.47 -4.97 12.63
N LEU A 20 -3.16 -4.19 11.79
CA LEU A 20 -4.43 -3.55 12.15
C LEU A 20 -5.52 -4.58 12.46
N PHE A 21 -5.64 -5.63 11.66
CA PHE A 21 -6.59 -6.73 11.90
C PHE A 21 -6.38 -7.38 13.27
N GLU A 22 -5.13 -7.65 13.64
CA GLU A 22 -4.79 -8.26 14.94
C GLU A 22 -5.14 -7.31 16.10
N ILE A 23 -4.88 -6.01 15.98
CA ILE A 23 -5.23 -5.01 17.00
C ILE A 23 -6.76 -4.88 17.15
N ILE A 24 -7.50 -4.82 16.05
CA ILE A 24 -8.98 -4.77 16.08
C ILE A 24 -9.51 -5.95 16.89
N ASN A 25 -9.10 -7.17 16.56
CA ASN A 25 -9.61 -8.38 17.22
C ASN A 25 -9.15 -8.48 18.68
N LYS A 26 -7.94 -8.02 19.01
CA LYS A 26 -7.49 -7.89 20.39
C LYS A 26 -8.42 -6.97 21.21
N HIS A 27 -8.82 -5.81 20.66
CA HIS A 27 -9.75 -4.91 21.35
C HIS A 27 -11.15 -5.48 21.47
N LEU A 28 -11.70 -6.07 20.40
CA LEU A 28 -13.01 -6.72 20.44
C LEU A 28 -13.05 -7.82 21.52
N ASN A 29 -12.05 -8.69 21.56
CA ASN A 29 -11.92 -9.73 22.56
C ASN A 29 -11.81 -9.17 23.98
N HIS A 30 -11.06 -8.09 24.18
CA HIS A 30 -10.93 -7.42 25.48
C HIS A 30 -12.30 -6.96 26.05
N TYR A 31 -13.21 -6.56 25.15
CA TYR A 31 -14.57 -6.14 25.55
C TYR A 31 -15.61 -7.28 25.46
N GLY A 32 -15.18 -8.52 25.21
CA GLY A 32 -16.08 -9.68 25.14
C GLY A 32 -16.99 -9.67 23.91
N LEU A 33 -16.56 -9.00 22.83
CA LEU A 33 -17.25 -8.92 21.55
C LEU A 33 -16.72 -9.99 20.59
N GLU A 34 -17.51 -10.31 19.56
CA GLU A 34 -17.14 -11.24 18.52
C GLU A 34 -16.05 -10.62 17.62
N GLU A 35 -15.07 -11.43 17.23
CA GLU A 35 -14.02 -11.02 16.32
C GLU A 35 -14.55 -10.64 14.92
N VAL A 36 -13.92 -9.67 14.31
CA VAL A 36 -14.10 -9.39 12.88
C VAL A 36 -13.54 -10.57 12.10
N SER A 37 -14.37 -11.14 11.20
CA SER A 37 -13.89 -12.19 10.32
C SER A 37 -12.89 -11.65 9.30
N LEU A 38 -11.93 -12.50 8.90
CA LEU A 38 -10.94 -12.13 7.89
C LEU A 38 -11.59 -11.75 6.56
N ASP A 39 -12.68 -12.43 6.16
CA ASP A 39 -13.37 -12.15 4.90
C ASP A 39 -14.08 -10.78 4.94
N PHE A 40 -14.63 -10.38 6.10
CA PHE A 40 -15.21 -9.04 6.26
C PHE A 40 -14.11 -7.96 6.25
N TYR A 41 -13.01 -8.18 6.97
CA TYR A 41 -11.89 -7.24 6.98
C TYR A 41 -11.28 -7.01 5.59
N ARG A 42 -11.10 -8.08 4.82
CA ARG A 42 -10.52 -8.02 3.46
C ARG A 42 -11.29 -7.10 2.50
N GLN A 43 -12.58 -6.89 2.74
CA GLN A 43 -13.39 -5.99 1.90
C GLN A 43 -13.02 -4.51 2.11
N SER A 44 -12.38 -4.18 3.24
CA SER A 44 -11.95 -2.82 3.57
C SER A 44 -10.58 -2.43 2.98
N ILE A 45 -9.79 -3.43 2.53
CA ILE A 45 -8.39 -3.22 2.13
C ILE A 45 -8.28 -2.42 0.83
N GLY A 46 -7.42 -1.43 0.83
CA GLY A 46 -7.11 -0.60 -0.33
C GLY A 46 -8.14 0.47 -0.66
N GLY A 47 -9.24 0.59 0.11
CA GLY A 47 -10.32 1.53 -0.13
C GLY A 47 -10.74 2.34 1.11
N LEU A 48 -12.00 2.81 1.13
CA LEU A 48 -12.52 3.68 2.19
C LEU A 48 -12.76 3.00 3.54
N ALA A 49 -12.79 1.66 3.57
CA ALA A 49 -13.07 0.87 4.78
C ALA A 49 -14.37 1.29 5.53
N SER A 50 -15.35 1.89 4.83
CA SER A 50 -16.54 2.48 5.45
C SER A 50 -17.33 1.49 6.30
N ASP A 51 -17.48 0.26 5.83
CA ASP A 51 -18.26 -0.78 6.52
C ASP A 51 -17.56 -1.25 7.80
N LEU A 52 -16.23 -1.40 7.76
CA LEU A 52 -15.41 -1.71 8.93
C LEU A 52 -15.47 -0.57 9.96
N HIS A 53 -15.32 0.67 9.51
CA HIS A 53 -15.41 1.84 10.40
C HIS A 53 -16.80 1.94 11.06
N GLN A 54 -17.87 1.72 10.29
CA GLN A 54 -19.23 1.72 10.82
C GLN A 54 -19.45 0.57 11.81
N TYR A 55 -18.97 -0.63 11.48
CA TYR A 55 -19.06 -1.78 12.38
C TYR A 55 -18.36 -1.49 13.72
N LEU A 56 -17.13 -1.02 13.70
CA LEU A 56 -16.38 -0.70 14.91
C LEU A 56 -17.03 0.42 15.73
N GLU A 57 -17.59 1.44 15.05
CA GLU A 57 -18.33 2.52 15.70
C GLU A 57 -19.55 2.00 16.46
N VAL A 58 -20.34 1.09 15.84
CA VAL A 58 -21.53 0.50 16.46
C VAL A 58 -21.17 -0.42 17.63
N GLN A 59 -20.11 -1.22 17.49
CA GLN A 59 -19.73 -2.22 18.52
C GLN A 59 -18.98 -1.61 19.70
N LEU A 60 -18.13 -0.63 19.46
CA LEU A 60 -17.18 -0.13 20.46
C LEU A 60 -17.43 1.34 20.85
N GLY A 61 -18.08 2.11 19.99
CA GLY A 61 -18.19 3.56 20.11
C GLY A 61 -16.93 4.28 19.64
N SER A 62 -17.06 5.61 19.43
CA SER A 62 -16.01 6.44 18.83
C SER A 62 -14.68 6.39 19.58
N GLU A 63 -14.73 6.52 20.92
CA GLU A 63 -13.51 6.60 21.74
C GLU A 63 -12.65 5.32 21.66
N ARG A 64 -13.31 4.15 21.75
CA ARG A 64 -12.59 2.87 21.67
C ARG A 64 -12.12 2.54 20.27
N LYS A 65 -12.91 2.92 19.27
CA LYS A 65 -12.50 2.83 17.86
C LYS A 65 -11.24 3.69 17.61
N GLU A 66 -11.23 4.92 18.08
CA GLU A 66 -10.07 5.81 18.00
C GLU A 66 -8.83 5.19 18.65
N ALA A 67 -9.00 4.57 19.83
CA ALA A 67 -7.89 3.90 20.54
C ALA A 67 -7.27 2.74 19.73
N ILE A 68 -8.05 2.03 18.90
CA ILE A 68 -7.54 0.99 18.00
C ILE A 68 -6.57 1.60 16.99
N TYR A 69 -6.99 2.67 16.30
CA TYR A 69 -6.16 3.33 15.28
C TYR A 69 -4.95 4.03 15.89
N GLN A 70 -5.10 4.59 17.08
CA GLN A 70 -3.97 5.14 17.83
C GLN A 70 -2.94 4.06 18.18
N GLU A 71 -3.36 2.92 18.73
CA GLU A 71 -2.46 1.79 19.02
C GLU A 71 -1.78 1.29 17.74
N HIS A 72 -2.55 1.18 16.65
CA HIS A 72 -1.98 0.79 15.35
C HIS A 72 -0.89 1.77 14.89
N ASN A 73 -1.15 3.07 14.91
CA ASN A 73 -0.19 4.09 14.49
C ASN A 73 1.06 4.09 15.38
N GLU A 74 0.90 3.93 16.70
CA GLU A 74 2.01 3.89 17.66
C GLU A 74 2.88 2.64 17.51
N THR A 75 2.31 1.50 17.11
CA THR A 75 3.03 0.22 17.06
C THR A 75 3.48 -0.18 15.66
N SER A 76 2.83 0.31 14.60
CA SER A 76 3.22 0.06 13.21
C SER A 76 4.62 0.60 12.85
N ILE A 77 5.12 1.58 13.60
CA ILE A 77 6.50 2.11 13.45
C ILE A 77 7.58 1.05 13.66
N HIS A 78 7.26 -0.07 14.31
CA HIS A 78 8.19 -1.18 14.56
C HIS A 78 8.12 -2.27 13.49
N LEU A 79 7.20 -2.17 12.53
CA LEU A 79 7.11 -3.11 11.42
C LEU A 79 8.28 -2.89 10.44
N PRO A 80 8.92 -3.96 9.98
CA PRO A 80 10.00 -3.84 9.00
C PRO A 80 9.44 -3.56 7.60
N ILE A 81 10.27 -2.95 6.76
CA ILE A 81 10.00 -2.91 5.31
C ILE A 81 9.96 -4.36 4.79
N VAL A 82 8.97 -4.67 3.97
CA VAL A 82 8.84 -5.97 3.31
C VAL A 82 10.11 -6.26 2.50
N THR A 83 10.72 -7.42 2.73
CA THR A 83 12.09 -7.74 2.27
C THR A 83 12.27 -7.53 0.76
N HIS A 84 11.33 -8.01 -0.07
CA HIS A 84 11.43 -7.89 -1.52
C HIS A 84 11.19 -6.45 -2.01
N MET A 85 10.43 -5.63 -1.26
CA MET A 85 10.29 -4.20 -1.53
C MET A 85 11.58 -3.46 -1.18
N LYS A 86 12.21 -3.78 -0.04
CA LYS A 86 13.50 -3.20 0.33
C LYS A 86 14.58 -3.46 -0.73
N GLN A 87 14.63 -4.68 -1.27
CA GLN A 87 15.55 -5.03 -2.37
C GLN A 87 15.32 -4.16 -3.61
N LEU A 88 14.04 -3.98 -4.03
CA LEU A 88 13.71 -3.15 -5.16
C LEU A 88 14.04 -1.67 -4.91
N MET A 89 13.71 -1.16 -3.73
CA MET A 89 14.02 0.23 -3.34
C MET A 89 15.53 0.49 -3.31
N ASP A 90 16.32 -0.44 -2.76
CA ASP A 90 17.79 -0.32 -2.76
C ASP A 90 18.36 -0.27 -4.19
N TYR A 91 17.86 -1.13 -5.07
CA TYR A 91 18.24 -1.10 -6.48
C TYR A 91 17.86 0.22 -7.16
N CYS A 92 16.64 0.69 -6.98
CA CYS A 92 16.17 1.96 -7.56
C CYS A 92 17.03 3.13 -7.08
N LYS A 93 17.35 3.18 -5.79
CA LYS A 93 18.22 4.21 -5.19
C LYS A 93 19.62 4.23 -5.83
N VAL A 94 20.27 3.06 -5.92
CA VAL A 94 21.61 2.94 -6.52
C VAL A 94 21.58 3.26 -8.01
N SER A 95 20.49 2.92 -8.70
CA SER A 95 20.30 3.15 -10.13
C SER A 95 19.75 4.54 -10.47
N HIS A 96 19.54 5.40 -9.47
CA HIS A 96 18.94 6.74 -9.61
C HIS A 96 17.57 6.71 -10.32
N ILE A 97 16.75 5.69 -10.01
CA ILE A 97 15.38 5.57 -10.48
C ILE A 97 14.48 6.22 -9.43
N PRO A 98 13.78 7.31 -9.76
CA PRO A 98 12.89 7.99 -8.81
C PRO A 98 11.78 7.09 -8.28
N MET A 99 11.45 7.30 -7.02
CA MET A 99 10.42 6.53 -6.31
C MET A 99 9.37 7.45 -5.69
N ALA A 100 8.10 7.04 -5.77
CA ALA A 100 7.02 7.70 -5.07
C ALA A 100 6.19 6.71 -4.24
N ILE A 101 5.44 7.26 -3.29
CA ILE A 101 4.36 6.57 -2.59
C ILE A 101 3.03 7.18 -3.04
N ALA A 102 2.04 6.30 -3.32
CA ALA A 102 0.66 6.65 -3.58
C ALA A 102 -0.25 5.84 -2.63
N THR A 103 -0.71 6.44 -1.54
CA THR A 103 -1.46 5.76 -0.48
C THR A 103 -2.86 6.34 -0.26
N SER A 104 -3.82 5.49 0.09
CA SER A 104 -5.16 5.92 0.55
C SER A 104 -5.18 6.44 1.98
N SER A 105 -4.07 6.34 2.70
CA SER A 105 -3.87 6.87 4.06
C SER A 105 -3.51 8.36 4.04
N PHE A 106 -3.79 9.07 5.13
CA PHE A 106 -3.27 10.43 5.29
C PHE A 106 -1.75 10.41 5.50
N ARG A 107 -1.04 11.39 4.94
CA ARG A 107 0.42 11.49 5.14
C ARG A 107 0.81 11.60 6.61
N ASN A 108 -0.02 12.27 7.42
CA ASN A 108 0.25 12.38 8.86
C ASN A 108 0.17 11.03 9.58
N ASP A 109 -0.67 10.10 9.12
CA ASP A 109 -0.81 8.78 9.74
C ASP A 109 0.38 7.88 9.43
N ILE A 110 0.90 7.95 8.20
CA ILE A 110 2.07 7.15 7.79
C ILE A 110 3.41 7.79 8.19
N LYS A 111 3.43 9.08 8.50
CA LYS A 111 4.65 9.85 8.75
C LYS A 111 5.54 9.27 9.86
N PRO A 112 5.02 8.87 11.04
CA PRO A 112 5.86 8.28 12.08
C PRO A 112 6.62 7.04 11.60
N THR A 113 5.96 6.15 10.88
CA THR A 113 6.57 4.93 10.31
C THR A 113 7.52 5.28 9.17
N PHE A 114 7.15 6.22 8.31
CA PHE A 114 7.99 6.72 7.22
C PHE A 114 9.33 7.26 7.74
N ASP A 115 9.28 8.11 8.78
CA ASP A 115 10.47 8.70 9.41
C ASP A 115 11.31 7.62 10.12
N GLN A 116 10.67 6.71 10.88
CA GLN A 116 11.37 5.64 11.62
C GLN A 116 12.13 4.69 10.68
N LEU A 117 11.57 4.42 9.50
CA LEU A 117 12.18 3.55 8.50
C LEU A 117 13.19 4.28 7.59
N GLY A 118 13.38 5.59 7.75
CA GLY A 118 14.27 6.40 6.94
C GLY A 118 13.89 6.43 5.46
N LEU A 119 12.59 6.39 5.17
CA LEU A 119 12.07 6.34 3.79
C LEU A 119 12.32 7.65 3.02
N ASP A 120 12.57 8.77 3.72
CA ASP A 120 13.01 10.03 3.12
C ASP A 120 14.28 9.91 2.29
N THR A 121 15.10 8.89 2.59
CA THR A 121 16.32 8.62 1.79
C THR A 121 16.05 7.85 0.50
N TYR A 122 14.84 7.34 0.29
CA TYR A 122 14.41 6.53 -0.86
C TYR A 122 13.38 7.23 -1.72
N ILE A 123 12.41 7.90 -1.08
CA ILE A 123 11.18 8.36 -1.68
C ILE A 123 11.28 9.85 -2.01
N ASP A 124 11.09 10.19 -3.29
CA ASP A 124 11.13 11.56 -3.80
C ASP A 124 9.79 12.28 -3.62
N VAL A 125 8.67 11.53 -3.68
CA VAL A 125 7.31 12.07 -3.63
C VAL A 125 6.41 11.17 -2.79
N VAL A 126 5.61 11.77 -1.90
CA VAL A 126 4.52 11.09 -1.19
C VAL A 126 3.20 11.78 -1.57
N VAL A 127 2.25 10.98 -2.05
CA VAL A 127 0.87 11.38 -2.33
C VAL A 127 -0.03 10.61 -1.38
N GLY A 128 -0.72 11.34 -0.52
CA GLY A 128 -1.67 10.80 0.45
C GLY A 128 -3.10 11.19 0.11
N ARG A 129 -4.02 10.72 0.93
CA ARG A 129 -5.47 10.95 0.79
C ARG A 129 -5.84 12.43 0.63
N GLU A 130 -5.16 13.32 1.34
CA GLU A 130 -5.44 14.77 1.31
C GLU A 130 -5.02 15.47 0.01
N ASP A 131 -4.31 14.79 -0.88
CA ASP A 131 -3.85 15.36 -2.15
C ASP A 131 -4.83 15.15 -3.30
N VAL A 132 -5.92 14.39 -3.08
CA VAL A 132 -6.88 13.96 -4.10
C VAL A 132 -8.33 14.09 -3.62
N GLU A 133 -9.27 14.13 -4.55
CA GLU A 133 -10.70 14.13 -4.22
C GLU A 133 -11.17 12.70 -3.93
N GLU A 134 -10.76 11.73 -4.74
CA GLU A 134 -11.12 10.33 -4.60
C GLU A 134 -9.89 9.43 -4.44
N ILE A 135 -9.92 8.55 -3.42
CA ILE A 135 -8.89 7.54 -3.21
C ILE A 135 -9.12 6.30 -4.08
N LYS A 136 -8.21 5.33 -4.03
CA LYS A 136 -8.33 4.03 -4.71
C LYS A 136 -9.73 3.42 -4.51
N PRO A 137 -10.37 2.90 -5.58
CA PRO A 137 -9.84 2.57 -6.90
C PRO A 137 -9.81 3.71 -7.93
N SER A 138 -10.06 4.99 -7.54
CA SER A 138 -9.83 6.15 -8.41
C SER A 138 -8.34 6.22 -8.79
N PRO A 139 -8.03 6.62 -10.05
CA PRO A 139 -6.64 6.73 -10.51
C PRO A 139 -5.88 7.95 -9.95
N GLU A 140 -6.54 8.85 -9.22
CA GLU A 140 -6.03 10.17 -8.87
C GLU A 140 -4.71 10.13 -8.09
N LEU A 141 -4.56 9.22 -7.12
CA LEU A 141 -3.34 9.08 -6.34
C LEU A 141 -2.12 8.76 -7.24
N TYR A 142 -2.28 7.83 -8.18
CA TYR A 142 -1.23 7.45 -9.13
C TYR A 142 -0.96 8.56 -10.16
N LEU A 143 -1.99 9.18 -10.71
CA LEU A 143 -1.84 10.30 -11.63
C LEU A 143 -1.11 11.48 -10.97
N THR A 144 -1.45 11.80 -9.73
CA THR A 144 -0.80 12.85 -8.95
C THR A 144 0.67 12.51 -8.68
N ALA A 145 0.98 11.26 -8.33
CA ALA A 145 2.35 10.80 -8.10
C ALA A 145 3.20 10.90 -9.38
N VAL A 146 2.68 10.41 -10.51
CA VAL A 146 3.32 10.50 -11.83
C VAL A 146 3.58 11.96 -12.22
N GLN A 147 2.58 12.83 -12.03
CA GLN A 147 2.70 14.25 -12.32
C GLN A 147 3.79 14.93 -11.47
N ARG A 148 3.82 14.66 -10.17
CA ARG A 148 4.82 15.23 -9.25
C ARG A 148 6.23 14.73 -9.53
N LEU A 149 6.38 13.49 -9.99
CA LEU A 149 7.66 12.95 -10.47
C LEU A 149 8.06 13.50 -11.85
N ASN A 150 7.14 14.16 -12.58
CA ASN A 150 7.34 14.67 -13.93
C ASN A 150 7.66 13.56 -14.95
N TYR A 151 6.94 12.45 -14.88
CA TYR A 151 7.05 11.33 -15.81
C TYR A 151 5.73 11.10 -16.57
N ASN A 152 5.78 10.21 -17.57
CA ASN A 152 4.60 9.73 -18.29
C ASN A 152 4.14 8.41 -17.65
N PRO A 153 2.84 8.16 -17.43
CA PRO A 153 2.34 6.91 -16.82
C PRO A 153 2.95 5.64 -17.42
N VAL A 154 3.06 5.56 -18.75
CA VAL A 154 3.63 4.41 -19.48
C VAL A 154 5.11 4.13 -19.17
N ASN A 155 5.81 5.07 -18.55
CA ASN A 155 7.20 4.93 -18.12
C ASN A 155 7.34 4.59 -16.64
N CYS A 156 6.21 4.46 -15.93
CA CYS A 156 6.16 4.19 -14.50
C CYS A 156 5.66 2.77 -14.24
N LEU A 157 6.21 2.15 -13.20
CA LEU A 157 5.77 0.85 -12.69
C LEU A 157 5.13 1.06 -11.33
N ALA A 158 3.89 0.60 -11.17
CA ALA A 158 3.24 0.56 -9.88
C ALA A 158 3.51 -0.78 -9.18
N ILE A 159 3.67 -0.75 -7.85
CA ILE A 159 3.74 -1.94 -7.00
C ILE A 159 2.59 -1.85 -6.01
N GLU A 160 1.78 -2.89 -5.98
CA GLU A 160 0.53 -2.96 -5.22
C GLU A 160 0.30 -4.35 -4.63
N ASP A 161 -0.58 -4.44 -3.63
CA ASP A 161 -1.00 -5.71 -3.05
C ASP A 161 -2.51 -5.98 -3.20
N SER A 162 -3.31 -4.93 -3.45
CA SER A 162 -4.78 -4.99 -3.42
C SER A 162 -5.43 -4.81 -4.80
N VAL A 163 -6.67 -5.33 -4.94
CA VAL A 163 -7.48 -5.14 -6.16
C VAL A 163 -7.82 -3.67 -6.38
N ASN A 164 -8.19 -2.93 -5.32
CA ASN A 164 -8.52 -1.51 -5.44
C ASN A 164 -7.32 -0.69 -5.92
N GLY A 165 -6.15 -0.95 -5.34
CA GLY A 165 -4.94 -0.25 -5.72
C GLY A 165 -4.43 -0.62 -7.11
N ALA A 166 -4.44 -1.91 -7.45
CA ALA A 166 -4.07 -2.35 -8.80
C ALA A 166 -5.02 -1.79 -9.87
N THR A 167 -6.32 -1.71 -9.57
CA THR A 167 -7.32 -1.05 -10.45
C THR A 167 -6.98 0.44 -10.64
N ALA A 168 -6.66 1.14 -9.55
CA ALA A 168 -6.28 2.55 -9.62
C ALA A 168 -5.04 2.77 -10.49
N ALA A 169 -4.00 1.95 -10.33
CA ALA A 169 -2.78 2.02 -11.12
C ALA A 169 -3.03 1.79 -12.61
N VAL A 170 -3.79 0.75 -12.97
CA VAL A 170 -4.16 0.45 -14.37
C VAL A 170 -4.99 1.58 -14.97
N ASN A 171 -5.98 2.10 -14.24
CA ASN A 171 -6.81 3.22 -14.68
C ASN A 171 -6.02 4.52 -14.86
N ALA A 172 -4.92 4.68 -14.14
CA ALA A 172 -3.98 5.79 -14.31
C ALA A 172 -3.03 5.60 -15.50
N GLY A 173 -3.07 4.45 -16.18
CA GLY A 173 -2.24 4.12 -17.34
C GLY A 173 -0.84 3.62 -16.99
N LEU A 174 -0.62 3.14 -15.77
CA LEU A 174 0.62 2.49 -15.36
C LEU A 174 0.53 0.99 -15.59
N ASP A 175 1.66 0.38 -15.86
CA ASP A 175 1.81 -1.05 -15.62
C ASP A 175 1.91 -1.32 -14.11
N VAL A 176 1.30 -2.40 -13.63
CA VAL A 176 1.27 -2.76 -12.22
C VAL A 176 1.81 -4.17 -11.98
N ILE A 177 2.64 -4.32 -10.96
CA ILE A 177 2.95 -5.62 -10.35
C ILE A 177 2.11 -5.74 -9.09
N VAL A 178 1.41 -6.85 -8.98
CA VAL A 178 0.61 -7.21 -7.80
C VAL A 178 1.42 -8.18 -6.95
N ASN A 179 1.86 -7.75 -5.78
CA ASN A 179 2.50 -8.62 -4.80
C ASN A 179 1.58 -8.76 -3.58
N THR A 180 0.88 -9.88 -3.53
CA THR A 180 -0.10 -10.14 -2.47
C THR A 180 0.58 -10.52 -1.14
N ASN A 181 -0.15 -10.32 -0.07
CA ASN A 181 0.20 -10.75 1.29
C ASN A 181 -0.91 -11.65 1.86
N ASP A 182 -0.77 -12.12 3.10
CA ASP A 182 -1.77 -12.99 3.77
C ASP A 182 -3.20 -12.40 3.75
N MET A 183 -3.31 -11.06 3.71
CA MET A 183 -4.60 -10.37 3.76
C MET A 183 -5.24 -10.23 2.37
N THR A 184 -4.43 -10.13 1.30
CA THR A 184 -4.90 -9.82 -0.06
C THR A 184 -4.81 -11.00 -1.04
N GLU A 185 -4.13 -12.10 -0.69
CA GLU A 185 -3.91 -13.27 -1.56
C GLU A 185 -5.18 -13.90 -2.16
N LYS A 186 -6.32 -13.77 -1.45
CA LYS A 186 -7.63 -14.31 -1.88
C LYS A 186 -8.51 -13.30 -2.62
N GLN A 187 -8.05 -12.09 -2.82
CA GLN A 187 -8.77 -11.12 -3.66
C GLN A 187 -8.78 -11.56 -5.14
N ASP A 188 -9.83 -11.22 -5.87
CA ASP A 188 -9.99 -11.60 -7.28
C ASP A 188 -9.33 -10.57 -8.21
N PHE A 189 -8.15 -10.88 -8.68
CA PHE A 189 -7.40 -10.07 -9.66
C PHE A 189 -7.68 -10.43 -11.12
N SER A 190 -8.67 -11.27 -11.42
CA SER A 190 -8.93 -11.78 -12.78
C SER A 190 -9.22 -10.67 -13.80
N ASN A 191 -9.75 -9.54 -13.36
CA ASN A 191 -10.07 -8.38 -14.21
C ASN A 191 -8.96 -7.30 -14.24
N ILE A 192 -7.81 -7.56 -13.64
CA ILE A 192 -6.70 -6.61 -13.57
C ILE A 192 -5.63 -6.96 -14.61
N ALA A 193 -5.29 -5.99 -15.45
CA ALA A 193 -4.20 -6.15 -16.41
C ALA A 193 -2.84 -5.89 -15.75
N TYR A 194 -2.40 -6.80 -14.87
CA TYR A 194 -1.08 -6.70 -14.24
C TYR A 194 0.03 -7.32 -15.11
N VAL A 195 1.24 -6.79 -15.03
CA VAL A 195 2.41 -7.29 -15.80
C VAL A 195 3.21 -8.35 -15.03
N GLY A 196 3.00 -8.47 -13.72
CA GLY A 196 3.63 -9.45 -12.85
C GLY A 196 2.81 -9.67 -11.58
N LYS A 197 2.91 -10.88 -11.00
CA LYS A 197 2.25 -11.21 -9.74
C LYS A 197 3.18 -12.02 -8.85
N ASP A 198 3.22 -11.69 -7.55
CA ASP A 198 3.97 -12.38 -6.49
C ASP A 198 5.45 -12.61 -6.85
N LEU A 199 6.09 -11.54 -7.33
CA LEU A 199 7.48 -11.57 -7.76
C LEU A 199 8.42 -11.17 -6.61
N SER A 200 9.58 -11.83 -6.53
CA SER A 200 10.67 -11.36 -5.67
C SER A 200 11.24 -10.03 -6.16
N GLY A 201 11.88 -9.26 -5.26
CA GLY A 201 12.55 -8.02 -5.66
C GLY A 201 13.57 -8.24 -6.77
N THR A 202 14.35 -9.32 -6.70
CA THR A 202 15.32 -9.71 -7.74
C THR A 202 14.64 -9.99 -9.09
N ALA A 203 13.53 -10.74 -9.09
CA ALA A 203 12.79 -11.05 -10.31
C ALA A 203 12.19 -9.78 -10.97
N ILE A 204 11.73 -8.82 -10.15
CA ILE A 204 11.27 -7.52 -10.65
C ILE A 204 12.42 -6.75 -11.30
N ILE A 205 13.58 -6.70 -10.63
CA ILE A 205 14.76 -5.99 -11.12
C ILE A 205 15.22 -6.57 -12.47
N GLU A 206 15.44 -7.88 -12.51
CA GLU A 206 15.93 -8.57 -13.72
C GLU A 206 14.98 -8.40 -14.90
N LYS A 207 13.68 -8.53 -14.66
CA LYS A 207 12.68 -8.53 -15.74
C LYS A 207 12.36 -7.14 -16.27
N TYR A 208 12.37 -6.12 -15.43
CA TYR A 208 11.79 -4.82 -15.78
C TYR A 208 12.82 -3.67 -15.83
N PHE A 209 13.97 -3.84 -15.20
CA PHE A 209 14.99 -2.78 -15.09
C PHE A 209 16.34 -3.14 -15.69
N GLU A 210 16.69 -4.41 -15.73
CA GLU A 210 17.94 -4.83 -16.38
C GLU A 210 17.70 -5.17 -17.86
N LYS A 211 18.65 -4.78 -18.73
CA LYS A 211 18.63 -5.26 -20.10
C LYS A 211 18.95 -6.75 -20.07
N SER A 212 18.11 -7.57 -20.68
CA SER A 212 18.49 -8.95 -20.99
C SER A 212 19.87 -8.91 -21.63
N ARG A 213 20.88 -9.50 -20.99
CA ARG A 213 22.18 -9.73 -21.61
C ARG A 213 21.95 -10.74 -22.72
N GLY A 214 21.65 -10.24 -23.94
CA GLY A 214 21.58 -11.02 -25.19
C GLY A 214 22.96 -11.40 -25.68
#